data_bb86c981260e5f3e4bef4ba4d39836ee
#
_entry.id   bb86c981260e5f3e4bef4ba4d39836ee
#
_cell.length_a   1.000
_cell.length_b   1.000
_cell.length_c   1.000
_cell.angle_alpha   90.00
_cell.angle_beta   90.00
_cell.angle_gamma   90.00
#
_symmetry.space_group_name_H-M   'P 1'
#
loop_
_entity.id
_entity.type
_entity.pdbx_description
1 polymer ?
#
loop_
_entity_poly.entity_id
_entity_poly.type
_entity_poly.pdbx_seq_one_letter_code
_entity_poly.pdbx_strand_id
1 'polypeptide(L)'
;AWERAREGPAAAWRAATMLLFAAALAAREVAWLLPFAIVLVEVARGARLGEALKRTLPFWAAAVALAALVLAVPSYRGLLETSLSIRSPLANLVAQVDSVVYLVTRPLLTLRLNFDPDLAAREAIDAAWLAKAGALAALVALGVARMRARPWLAFGILWVALALAPTHGPLARYELANDRQLYLAIVGPALIVGVALASWSARAAANAALASLAILLGAATFVRVTDYASEARLWEATV
;
A
#
# COMPACT_ATOMS: atom_id res chain seq x y z
N ALA A 1 13.91 -8.01 -13.38
CA ALA A 1 13.67 -9.36 -13.92
C ALA A 1 12.43 -9.41 -14.81
N TRP A 2 11.26 -8.97 -14.34
CA TRP A 2 10.00 -8.99 -15.11
C TRP A 2 10.11 -8.25 -16.46
N GLU A 3 10.62 -7.03 -16.47
CA GLU A 3 10.79 -6.24 -17.70
C GLU A 3 11.71 -6.96 -18.71
N ARG A 4 12.84 -7.49 -18.24
CA ARG A 4 13.75 -8.26 -19.08
C ARG A 4 13.16 -9.57 -19.60
N ALA A 5 12.23 -10.17 -18.84
CA ALA A 5 11.49 -11.36 -19.29
C ALA A 5 10.54 -11.08 -20.47
N ARG A 6 10.18 -9.81 -20.68
CA ARG A 6 9.36 -9.37 -21.84
C ARG A 6 10.20 -9.15 -23.10
N GLU A 7 11.46 -8.75 -22.97
CA GLU A 7 12.32 -8.24 -24.05
C GLU A 7 13.37 -9.24 -24.54
N GLY A 8 13.63 -10.36 -23.82
CA GLY A 8 14.77 -11.23 -24.11
C GLY A 8 14.48 -12.74 -23.96
N PRO A 9 15.52 -13.59 -23.83
CA PRO A 9 15.38 -15.03 -23.67
C PRO A 9 14.57 -15.34 -22.41
N ALA A 10 13.28 -15.48 -22.62
CA ALA A 10 12.23 -15.32 -21.63
C ALA A 10 12.29 -16.33 -20.47
N ALA A 11 12.84 -17.53 -20.67
CA ALA A 11 12.76 -18.59 -19.67
C ALA A 11 13.60 -18.31 -18.41
N ALA A 12 14.85 -17.91 -18.56
CA ALA A 12 15.74 -17.63 -17.42
C ALA A 12 15.24 -16.44 -16.58
N TRP A 13 14.80 -15.35 -17.25
CA TRP A 13 14.26 -14.19 -16.55
C TRP A 13 12.90 -14.44 -15.88
N ARG A 14 12.06 -15.30 -16.48
CA ARG A 14 10.82 -15.76 -15.83
C ARG A 14 11.13 -16.59 -14.60
N ALA A 15 12.05 -17.53 -14.69
CA ALA A 15 12.48 -18.33 -13.55
C ALA A 15 13.06 -17.45 -12.44
N ALA A 16 13.95 -16.51 -12.77
CA ALA A 16 14.51 -15.55 -11.81
C ALA A 16 13.42 -14.69 -11.15
N THR A 17 12.44 -14.23 -11.92
CA THR A 17 11.32 -13.45 -11.37
C THR A 17 10.49 -14.27 -10.39
N MET A 18 10.20 -15.54 -10.72
CA MET A 18 9.44 -16.44 -9.83
C MET A 18 10.22 -16.79 -8.57
N LEU A 19 11.53 -17.05 -8.66
CA LEU A 19 12.38 -17.33 -7.50
C LEU A 19 12.46 -16.10 -6.57
N LEU A 20 12.67 -14.90 -7.13
CA LEU A 20 12.69 -13.66 -6.35
C LEU A 20 11.33 -13.38 -5.70
N PHE A 21 10.23 -13.67 -6.38
CA PHE A 21 8.90 -13.54 -5.82
C PHE A 21 8.66 -14.53 -4.67
N ALA A 22 9.04 -15.80 -4.85
CA ALA A 22 8.94 -16.81 -3.80
C ALA A 22 9.78 -16.43 -2.56
N ALA A 23 11.01 -15.96 -2.78
CA ALA A 23 11.87 -15.47 -1.71
C ALA A 23 11.28 -14.24 -1.00
N ALA A 24 10.69 -13.31 -1.75
CA ALA A 24 10.03 -12.13 -1.17
C ALA A 24 8.79 -12.53 -0.35
N LEU A 25 7.98 -13.48 -0.82
CA LEU A 25 6.84 -14.01 -0.08
C LEU A 25 7.28 -14.72 1.22
N ALA A 26 8.38 -15.48 1.16
CA ALA A 26 8.93 -16.13 2.35
C ALA A 26 9.49 -15.12 3.36
N ALA A 27 9.96 -13.96 2.89
CA ALA A 27 10.48 -12.89 3.75
C ALA A 27 9.36 -12.04 4.37
N ARG A 28 8.34 -11.67 3.58
CA ARG A 28 7.24 -10.82 4.04
C ARG A 28 5.97 -11.03 3.22
N GLU A 29 4.85 -11.08 3.94
CA GLU A 29 3.51 -11.19 3.36
C GLU A 29 3.15 -10.08 2.38
N VAL A 30 3.72 -8.89 2.54
CA VAL A 30 3.51 -7.74 1.64
C VAL A 30 3.88 -8.05 0.18
N ALA A 31 4.73 -9.04 -0.08
CA ALA A 31 5.06 -9.46 -1.44
C ALA A 31 3.84 -9.96 -2.25
N TRP A 32 2.71 -10.28 -1.59
CA TRP A 32 1.42 -10.56 -2.25
C TRP A 32 0.94 -9.42 -3.17
N LEU A 33 1.43 -8.21 -2.95
CA LEU A 33 1.11 -7.06 -3.80
C LEU A 33 1.70 -7.17 -5.21
N LEU A 34 2.78 -7.94 -5.39
CA LEU A 34 3.53 -7.95 -6.66
C LEU A 34 2.68 -8.32 -7.88
N PRO A 35 1.89 -9.41 -7.88
CA PRO A 35 1.07 -9.74 -9.06
C PRO A 35 0.04 -8.65 -9.37
N PHE A 36 -0.57 -8.03 -8.37
CA PHE A 36 -1.46 -6.88 -8.57
C PHE A 36 -0.72 -5.68 -9.16
N ALA A 37 0.47 -5.37 -8.62
CA ALA A 37 1.32 -4.29 -9.11
C ALA A 37 1.71 -4.50 -10.58
N ILE A 38 2.06 -5.74 -10.96
CA ILE A 38 2.36 -6.09 -12.35
C ILE A 38 1.13 -5.89 -13.24
N VAL A 39 -0.05 -6.36 -12.81
CA VAL A 39 -1.31 -6.14 -13.55
C VAL A 39 -1.56 -4.65 -13.74
N LEU A 40 -1.41 -3.85 -12.67
CA LEU A 40 -1.60 -2.41 -12.71
C LEU A 40 -0.66 -1.73 -13.72
N VAL A 41 0.62 -2.10 -13.74
CA VAL A 41 1.61 -1.60 -14.69
C VAL A 41 1.28 -2.02 -16.14
N GLU A 42 0.92 -3.29 -16.36
CA GLU A 42 0.57 -3.79 -17.69
C GLU A 42 -0.65 -3.05 -18.27
N VAL A 43 -1.68 -2.85 -17.43
CA VAL A 43 -2.88 -2.11 -17.84
C VAL A 43 -2.57 -0.62 -18.08
N ALA A 44 -1.74 -0.01 -17.24
CA ALA A 44 -1.28 1.38 -17.41
C ALA A 44 -0.50 1.57 -18.73
N ARG A 45 0.16 0.50 -19.21
CA ARG A 45 0.87 0.46 -20.52
C ARG A 45 -0.05 0.11 -21.69
N GLY A 46 -1.33 -0.04 -21.46
CA GLY A 46 -2.34 -0.27 -22.51
C GLY A 46 -2.69 -1.75 -22.75
N ALA A 47 -2.17 -2.69 -21.96
CA ALA A 47 -2.61 -4.08 -22.05
C ALA A 47 -4.07 -4.22 -21.63
N ARG A 48 -4.78 -5.18 -22.24
CA ARG A 48 -6.12 -5.54 -21.77
C ARG A 48 -6.02 -6.25 -20.42
N LEU A 49 -6.95 -5.99 -19.51
CA LEU A 49 -6.95 -6.59 -18.17
C LEU A 49 -6.82 -8.12 -18.21
N GLY A 50 -7.56 -8.80 -19.11
CA GLY A 50 -7.49 -10.26 -19.24
C GLY A 50 -6.11 -10.77 -19.69
N GLU A 51 -5.39 -10.02 -20.52
CA GLU A 51 -4.01 -10.36 -20.92
C GLU A 51 -3.03 -10.14 -19.76
N ALA A 52 -3.17 -9.04 -19.04
CA ALA A 52 -2.36 -8.75 -17.86
C ALA A 52 -2.53 -9.84 -16.79
N LEU A 53 -3.77 -10.26 -16.52
CA LEU A 53 -4.09 -11.36 -15.60
C LEU A 53 -3.50 -12.70 -16.06
N LYS A 54 -3.62 -13.04 -17.35
CA LYS A 54 -3.00 -14.27 -17.89
C LYS A 54 -1.47 -14.27 -17.74
N ARG A 55 -0.82 -13.15 -17.97
CA ARG A 55 0.65 -13.02 -17.81
C ARG A 55 1.11 -13.17 -16.36
N THR A 56 0.26 -12.77 -15.41
CA THR A 56 0.56 -12.87 -13.98
C THR A 56 0.08 -14.18 -13.34
N LEU A 57 -0.56 -15.06 -14.09
CA LEU A 57 -1.10 -16.34 -13.59
C LEU A 57 -0.10 -17.18 -12.78
N PRO A 58 1.18 -17.31 -13.17
CA PRO A 58 2.16 -18.06 -12.38
C PRO A 58 2.39 -17.48 -10.98
N PHE A 59 2.33 -16.16 -10.83
CA PHE A 59 2.46 -15.49 -9.52
C PHE A 59 1.25 -15.75 -8.63
N TRP A 60 0.04 -15.75 -9.22
CA TRP A 60 -1.19 -16.11 -8.49
C TRP A 60 -1.15 -17.56 -8.03
N ALA A 61 -0.72 -18.48 -8.90
CA ALA A 61 -0.58 -19.90 -8.54
C ALA A 61 0.42 -20.08 -7.40
N ALA A 62 1.59 -19.44 -7.46
CA ALA A 62 2.59 -19.50 -6.39
C ALA A 62 2.07 -18.90 -5.08
N ALA A 63 1.35 -17.78 -5.16
CA ALA A 63 0.75 -17.13 -4.02
C ALA A 63 -0.31 -18.03 -3.35
N VAL A 64 -1.21 -18.63 -4.13
CA VAL A 64 -2.23 -19.55 -3.61
C VAL A 64 -1.59 -20.80 -3.01
N ALA A 65 -0.57 -21.38 -3.67
CA ALA A 65 0.15 -22.53 -3.15
C ALA A 65 0.82 -22.23 -1.79
N LEU A 66 1.45 -21.06 -1.67
CA LEU A 66 2.04 -20.64 -0.40
C LEU A 66 0.97 -20.42 0.68
N ALA A 67 -0.16 -19.78 0.34
CA ALA A 67 -1.26 -19.61 1.29
C ALA A 67 -1.79 -20.94 1.80
N ALA A 68 -1.97 -21.91 0.91
CA ALA A 68 -2.38 -23.26 1.29
C ALA A 68 -1.35 -23.93 2.22
N LEU A 69 -0.05 -23.77 1.92
CA LEU A 69 1.03 -24.29 2.75
C LEU A 69 1.04 -23.63 4.14
N VAL A 70 0.92 -22.30 4.21
CA VAL A 70 0.86 -21.53 5.46
C VAL A 70 -0.34 -21.96 6.30
N LEU A 71 -1.52 -22.11 5.70
CA LEU A 71 -2.72 -22.59 6.39
C LEU A 71 -2.63 -24.07 6.83
N ALA A 72 -1.73 -24.86 6.25
CA ALA A 72 -1.46 -26.21 6.73
C ALA A 72 -0.68 -26.22 8.07
N VAL A 73 0.01 -25.14 8.41
CA VAL A 73 0.80 -25.02 9.65
C VAL A 73 -0.10 -24.60 10.81
N PRO A 74 -0.17 -25.37 11.93
CA PRO A 74 -1.08 -25.09 13.05
C PRO A 74 -0.91 -23.71 13.65
N SER A 75 0.32 -23.21 13.76
CA SER A 75 0.60 -21.88 14.35
C SER A 75 -0.08 -20.73 13.56
N TYR A 76 -0.14 -20.84 12.24
CA TYR A 76 -0.82 -19.82 11.43
C TYR A 76 -2.34 -19.91 11.50
N ARG A 77 -2.89 -21.12 11.70
CA ARG A 77 -4.33 -21.29 12.00
C ARG A 77 -4.70 -20.62 13.31
N GLY A 78 -3.88 -20.79 14.35
CA GLY A 78 -4.09 -20.09 15.63
C GLY A 78 -4.07 -18.58 15.50
N LEU A 79 -3.20 -18.00 14.66
CA LEU A 79 -3.21 -16.56 14.35
C LEU A 79 -4.49 -16.13 13.64
N LEU A 80 -5.02 -16.96 12.72
CA LEU A 80 -6.29 -16.68 12.06
C LEU A 80 -7.46 -16.72 13.03
N GLU A 81 -7.52 -17.74 13.90
CA GLU A 81 -8.52 -17.86 14.95
C GLU A 81 -8.47 -16.67 15.91
N THR A 82 -7.27 -16.26 16.33
CA THR A 82 -7.07 -15.05 17.15
C THR A 82 -7.60 -13.81 16.44
N SER A 83 -7.28 -13.64 15.15
CA SER A 83 -7.78 -12.51 14.34
C SER A 83 -9.32 -12.49 14.32
N LEU A 84 -9.95 -13.63 14.10
CA LEU A 84 -11.41 -13.76 14.04
C LEU A 84 -12.07 -13.55 15.42
N SER A 85 -11.35 -13.83 16.52
CA SER A 85 -11.84 -13.57 17.90
C SER A 85 -11.78 -12.10 18.30
N ILE A 86 -10.87 -11.30 17.71
CA ILE A 86 -10.77 -9.86 17.98
C ILE A 86 -12.01 -9.12 17.44
N ARG A 87 -12.35 -9.34 16.19
CA ARG A 87 -13.51 -8.74 15.50
C ARG A 87 -13.97 -9.63 14.36
N SER A 88 -15.29 -9.65 14.10
CA SER A 88 -15.80 -10.30 12.90
C SER A 88 -15.28 -9.61 11.64
N PRO A 89 -15.15 -10.34 10.51
CA PRO A 89 -14.65 -9.76 9.25
C PRO A 89 -15.43 -8.52 8.81
N LEU A 90 -16.74 -8.50 8.97
CA LEU A 90 -17.58 -7.35 8.62
C LEU A 90 -17.34 -6.16 9.55
N ALA A 91 -17.33 -6.39 10.86
CA ALA A 91 -17.04 -5.34 11.83
C ALA A 91 -15.64 -4.75 11.62
N ASN A 92 -14.67 -5.60 11.26
CA ASN A 92 -13.33 -5.12 10.93
C ASN A 92 -13.33 -4.24 9.68
N LEU A 93 -14.01 -4.63 8.60
CA LEU A 93 -14.12 -3.81 7.39
C LEU A 93 -14.77 -2.46 7.66
N VAL A 94 -15.78 -2.41 8.53
CA VAL A 94 -16.39 -1.15 8.96
C VAL A 94 -15.38 -0.26 9.69
N ALA A 95 -14.62 -0.82 10.63
CA ALA A 95 -13.59 -0.07 11.37
C ALA A 95 -12.44 0.40 10.48
N GLN A 96 -12.10 -0.35 9.42
CA GLN A 96 -10.97 -0.03 8.52
C GLN A 96 -11.20 1.22 7.67
N VAL A 97 -12.44 1.66 7.45
CA VAL A 97 -12.68 2.91 6.70
C VAL A 97 -12.06 4.11 7.40
N ASP A 98 -12.23 4.24 8.72
CA ASP A 98 -11.63 5.31 9.50
C ASP A 98 -10.09 5.21 9.51
N SER A 99 -9.56 4.01 9.62
CA SER A 99 -8.13 3.71 9.59
C SER A 99 -7.50 4.11 8.26
N VAL A 100 -8.12 3.73 7.14
CA VAL A 100 -7.62 4.09 5.79
C VAL A 100 -7.69 5.60 5.57
N VAL A 101 -8.79 6.26 5.98
CA VAL A 101 -8.88 7.74 5.89
C VAL A 101 -7.79 8.40 6.73
N TYR A 102 -7.56 7.92 7.96
CA TYR A 102 -6.46 8.38 8.79
C TYR A 102 -5.13 8.28 8.04
N LEU A 103 -4.79 7.11 7.52
CA LEU A 103 -3.52 6.88 6.82
C LEU A 103 -3.38 7.69 5.53
N VAL A 104 -4.44 7.79 4.72
CA VAL A 104 -4.39 8.56 3.45
C VAL A 104 -4.20 10.05 3.70
N THR A 105 -4.67 10.58 4.82
CA THR A 105 -4.49 11.99 5.18
C THR A 105 -3.13 12.30 5.81
N ARG A 106 -2.42 11.30 6.38
CA ARG A 106 -1.14 11.48 7.07
C ARG A 106 -0.01 12.07 6.20
N PRO A 107 0.17 11.68 4.94
CA PRO A 107 1.20 12.30 4.10
C PRO A 107 1.07 13.81 3.95
N LEU A 108 -0.14 14.36 4.18
CA LEU A 108 -0.39 15.80 4.18
C LEU A 108 -0.04 16.47 5.53
N LEU A 109 0.13 15.66 6.60
CA LEU A 109 0.35 16.09 7.98
C LEU A 109 1.63 15.47 8.55
N THR A 110 2.71 15.49 7.77
CA THR A 110 3.99 14.81 8.07
C THR A 110 4.60 15.11 9.44
N LEU A 111 4.20 16.21 10.08
CA LEU A 111 4.68 16.62 11.41
C LEU A 111 3.91 15.97 12.57
N ARG A 112 2.86 15.20 12.28
CA ARG A 112 2.00 14.54 13.27
C ARG A 112 1.89 13.04 13.01
N LEU A 113 3.02 12.40 12.77
CA LEU A 113 3.10 10.94 12.66
C LEU A 113 2.93 10.34 14.05
N ASN A 114 2.15 9.25 14.12
CA ASN A 114 1.92 8.53 15.37
C ASN A 114 2.20 7.04 15.16
N PHE A 115 2.96 6.47 16.07
CA PHE A 115 3.30 5.04 16.02
C PHE A 115 2.07 4.17 16.30
N ASP A 116 1.23 4.59 17.25
CA ASP A 116 -0.02 3.91 17.62
C ASP A 116 -1.09 4.97 17.94
N PRO A 117 -1.94 5.33 16.97
CA PRO A 117 -2.89 6.43 17.11
C PRO A 117 -4.11 6.12 17.98
N ASP A 118 -4.16 4.97 18.63
CA ASP A 118 -5.28 4.51 19.48
C ASP A 118 -6.68 4.80 18.87
N LEU A 119 -6.85 4.37 17.62
CA LEU A 119 -8.12 4.54 16.93
C LEU A 119 -9.17 3.60 17.52
N ALA A 120 -10.27 4.16 18.02
CA ALA A 120 -11.41 3.36 18.46
C ALA A 120 -12.05 2.62 17.26
N ALA A 121 -12.34 1.34 17.45
CA ALA A 121 -13.04 0.57 16.45
C ALA A 121 -14.47 1.10 16.30
N ARG A 122 -14.85 1.48 15.10
CA ARG A 122 -16.23 1.91 14.81
C ARG A 122 -17.16 0.71 14.80
N GLU A 123 -18.29 0.83 15.49
CA GLU A 123 -19.30 -0.23 15.59
C GLU A 123 -20.51 0.02 14.67
N ALA A 124 -20.75 1.27 14.28
CA ALA A 124 -21.94 1.66 13.53
C ALA A 124 -21.61 2.35 12.21
N ILE A 125 -22.46 2.12 11.22
CA ILE A 125 -22.46 2.82 9.94
C ILE A 125 -23.36 4.05 10.07
N ASP A 126 -22.76 5.22 10.09
CA ASP A 126 -23.45 6.52 10.13
C ASP A 126 -23.17 7.34 8.87
N ALA A 127 -23.72 8.54 8.79
CA ALA A 127 -23.52 9.45 7.65
C ALA A 127 -22.05 9.84 7.46
N ALA A 128 -21.29 10.00 8.53
CA ALA A 128 -19.87 10.32 8.46
C ALA A 128 -19.05 9.14 7.90
N TRP A 129 -19.38 7.92 8.30
CA TRP A 129 -18.78 6.73 7.73
C TRP A 129 -19.09 6.60 6.23
N LEU A 130 -20.36 6.78 5.84
CA LEU A 130 -20.78 6.74 4.43
C LEU A 130 -20.03 7.78 3.59
N ALA A 131 -19.85 8.99 4.10
CA ALA A 131 -19.08 10.04 3.42
C ALA A 131 -17.61 9.64 3.23
N LYS A 132 -16.96 9.07 4.25
CA LYS A 132 -15.57 8.59 4.18
C LYS A 132 -15.42 7.42 3.21
N ALA A 133 -16.28 6.41 3.32
CA ALA A 133 -16.29 5.25 2.44
C ALA A 133 -16.55 5.68 0.98
N GLY A 134 -17.51 6.59 0.77
CA GLY A 134 -17.80 7.18 -0.54
C GLY A 134 -16.61 7.95 -1.12
N ALA A 135 -15.89 8.73 -0.31
CA ALA A 135 -14.70 9.43 -0.75
C ALA A 135 -13.56 8.47 -1.15
N LEU A 136 -13.31 7.42 -0.38
CA LEU A 136 -12.33 6.39 -0.74
C LEU A 136 -12.73 5.65 -2.01
N ALA A 137 -13.99 5.26 -2.15
CA ALA A 137 -14.51 4.63 -3.35
C ALA A 137 -14.39 5.55 -4.58
N ALA A 138 -14.68 6.84 -4.42
CA ALA A 138 -14.52 7.84 -5.48
C ALA A 138 -13.06 8.01 -5.91
N LEU A 139 -12.11 7.98 -4.98
CA LEU A 139 -10.67 8.00 -5.30
C LEU A 139 -10.26 6.78 -6.12
N VAL A 140 -10.69 5.59 -5.72
CA VAL A 140 -10.40 4.36 -6.48
C VAL A 140 -11.04 4.41 -7.86
N ALA A 141 -12.32 4.82 -7.95
CA ALA A 141 -13.03 4.99 -9.21
C ALA A 141 -12.34 6.01 -10.12
N LEU A 142 -11.85 7.13 -9.58
CA LEU A 142 -11.04 8.12 -10.30
C LEU A 142 -9.76 7.50 -10.85
N GLY A 143 -9.04 6.72 -10.04
CA GLY A 143 -7.84 5.98 -10.48
C GLY A 143 -8.15 5.07 -11.67
N VAL A 144 -9.21 4.26 -11.57
CA VAL A 144 -9.64 3.36 -12.66
C VAL A 144 -10.03 4.16 -13.92
N ALA A 145 -10.85 5.20 -13.76
CA ALA A 145 -11.30 6.03 -14.87
C ALA A 145 -10.16 6.77 -15.60
N ARG A 146 -9.11 7.12 -14.89
CA ARG A 146 -7.95 7.83 -15.44
C ARG A 146 -6.84 6.90 -15.97
N MET A 147 -6.98 5.59 -15.85
CA MET A 147 -5.94 4.61 -16.19
C MET A 147 -5.40 4.78 -17.62
N ARG A 148 -6.29 5.04 -18.59
CA ARG A 148 -5.90 5.22 -20.00
C ARG A 148 -5.41 6.64 -20.31
N ALA A 149 -6.06 7.66 -19.72
CA ALA A 149 -5.76 9.06 -20.04
C ALA A 149 -4.54 9.60 -19.28
N ARG A 150 -4.36 9.17 -18.03
CA ARG A 150 -3.27 9.61 -17.13
C ARG A 150 -2.73 8.42 -16.32
N PRO A 151 -2.01 7.48 -16.96
CA PRO A 151 -1.64 6.20 -16.35
C PRO A 151 -0.82 6.35 -15.06
N TRP A 152 0.07 7.35 -14.97
CA TRP A 152 0.88 7.55 -13.77
C TRP A 152 0.09 8.11 -12.58
N LEU A 153 -0.88 8.99 -12.84
CA LEU A 153 -1.82 9.45 -11.82
C LEU A 153 -2.69 8.29 -11.33
N ALA A 154 -3.24 7.52 -12.26
CA ALA A 154 -4.04 6.35 -11.95
C ALA A 154 -3.24 5.31 -11.15
N PHE A 155 -2.01 5.03 -11.59
CA PHE A 155 -1.11 4.13 -10.87
C PHE A 155 -0.87 4.62 -9.44
N GLY A 156 -0.56 5.91 -9.24
CA GLY A 156 -0.29 6.45 -7.92
C GLY A 156 -1.48 6.32 -6.97
N ILE A 157 -2.69 6.62 -7.44
CA ILE A 157 -3.93 6.48 -6.64
C ILE A 157 -4.20 5.01 -6.30
N LEU A 158 -4.18 4.14 -7.30
CA LEU A 158 -4.50 2.72 -7.12
C LEU A 158 -3.41 1.98 -6.34
N TRP A 159 -2.16 2.45 -6.40
CA TRP A 159 -1.07 1.93 -5.60
C TRP A 159 -1.31 2.12 -4.11
N VAL A 160 -1.81 3.29 -3.68
CA VAL A 160 -2.15 3.52 -2.26
C VAL A 160 -3.19 2.52 -1.78
N ALA A 161 -4.28 2.36 -2.54
CA ALA A 161 -5.31 1.39 -2.19
C ALA A 161 -4.77 -0.04 -2.15
N LEU A 162 -3.95 -0.41 -3.14
CA LEU A 162 -3.31 -1.72 -3.22
C LEU A 162 -2.36 -1.96 -2.04
N ALA A 163 -1.51 -0.99 -1.71
CA ALA A 163 -0.52 -1.13 -0.65
C ALA A 163 -1.15 -1.25 0.75
N LEU A 164 -2.30 -0.61 0.97
CA LEU A 164 -3.03 -0.68 2.23
C LEU A 164 -3.95 -1.92 2.33
N ALA A 165 -4.41 -2.49 1.21
CA ALA A 165 -5.37 -3.58 1.19
C ALA A 165 -5.01 -4.81 2.05
N PRO A 166 -3.75 -5.31 2.10
CA PRO A 166 -3.42 -6.49 2.90
C PRO A 166 -3.55 -6.27 4.41
N THR A 167 -3.27 -5.06 4.88
CA THR A 167 -3.31 -4.71 6.30
C THR A 167 -4.67 -4.20 6.75
N HIS A 168 -5.47 -3.68 5.82
CA HIS A 168 -6.80 -3.10 6.08
C HIS A 168 -7.91 -3.96 5.45
N GLY A 169 -7.71 -5.26 5.40
CA GLY A 169 -8.65 -6.26 4.89
C GLY A 169 -9.63 -6.77 5.96
N PRO A 170 -10.27 -7.92 5.69
CA PRO A 170 -11.27 -8.50 6.57
C PRO A 170 -10.68 -9.12 7.87
N LEU A 171 -9.38 -9.40 7.90
CA LEU A 171 -8.73 -9.98 9.07
C LEU A 171 -8.37 -8.90 10.08
N ALA A 172 -8.89 -9.05 11.30
CA ALA A 172 -8.66 -8.09 12.36
C ALA A 172 -7.21 -8.15 12.89
N ARG A 173 -6.68 -7.00 13.23
CA ARG A 173 -5.41 -6.83 13.97
C ARG A 173 -5.72 -6.06 15.25
N TYR A 174 -4.84 -6.16 16.24
CA TYR A 174 -4.98 -5.38 17.48
C TYR A 174 -4.96 -3.89 17.16
N GLU A 175 -3.95 -3.44 16.42
CA GLU A 175 -3.84 -2.07 15.95
C GLU A 175 -4.71 -1.86 14.70
N LEU A 176 -5.56 -0.84 14.72
CA LEU A 176 -6.38 -0.47 13.56
C LEU A 176 -5.58 0.25 12.50
N ALA A 177 -4.68 1.15 12.89
CA ALA A 177 -3.76 1.85 12.02
C ALA A 177 -2.40 2.01 12.69
N ASN A 178 -1.35 2.09 11.86
CA ASN A 178 0.00 2.39 12.29
C ASN A 178 0.71 3.09 11.13
N ASP A 179 1.43 4.18 11.41
CA ASP A 179 2.09 4.98 10.36
C ASP A 179 3.13 4.19 9.56
N ARG A 180 3.70 3.11 10.12
CA ARG A 180 4.58 2.18 9.36
C ARG A 180 3.89 1.52 8.16
N GLN A 181 2.57 1.44 8.13
CA GLN A 181 1.81 0.89 7.01
C GLN A 181 1.85 1.81 5.78
N LEU A 182 2.18 3.10 5.99
CA LEU A 182 2.39 4.06 4.91
C LEU A 182 3.66 3.81 4.11
N TYR A 183 4.61 3.02 4.61
CA TYR A 183 5.93 2.84 3.99
C TYR A 183 5.87 2.50 2.49
N LEU A 184 5.00 1.55 2.10
CA LEU A 184 4.79 1.24 0.69
C LEU A 184 3.76 2.15 0.03
N ALA A 185 2.74 2.57 0.77
CA ALA A 185 1.67 3.39 0.21
C ALA A 185 2.17 4.77 -0.27
N ILE A 186 3.20 5.35 0.39
CA ILE A 186 3.73 6.67 0.06
C ILE A 186 4.37 6.73 -1.34
N VAL A 187 4.75 5.60 -1.92
CA VAL A 187 5.27 5.53 -3.30
C VAL A 187 4.25 6.08 -4.30
N GLY A 188 2.95 5.87 -4.07
CA GLY A 188 1.89 6.40 -4.93
C GLY A 188 1.87 7.93 -4.98
N PRO A 189 1.68 8.64 -3.86
CA PRO A 189 1.76 10.10 -3.81
C PRO A 189 3.10 10.66 -4.29
N ALA A 190 4.21 10.04 -3.92
CA ALA A 190 5.54 10.45 -4.37
C ALA A 190 5.67 10.39 -5.90
N LEU A 191 5.14 9.35 -6.54
CA LEU A 191 5.10 9.25 -7.99
C LEU A 191 4.24 10.36 -8.62
N ILE A 192 3.06 10.63 -8.06
CA ILE A 192 2.16 11.69 -8.56
C ILE A 192 2.87 13.05 -8.51
N VAL A 193 3.48 13.37 -7.36
CA VAL A 193 4.24 14.62 -7.18
C VAL A 193 5.43 14.68 -8.13
N GLY A 194 6.21 13.60 -8.22
CA GLY A 194 7.37 13.54 -9.11
C GLY A 194 7.01 13.77 -10.58
N VAL A 195 5.93 13.14 -11.07
CA VAL A 195 5.45 13.33 -12.45
C VAL A 195 4.90 14.74 -12.65
N ALA A 196 4.19 15.30 -11.68
CA ALA A 196 3.70 16.67 -11.75
C ALA A 196 4.85 17.68 -11.84
N LEU A 197 5.88 17.54 -11.01
CA LEU A 197 7.07 18.38 -11.05
C LEU A 197 7.88 18.20 -12.35
N ALA A 198 8.01 16.96 -12.82
CA ALA A 198 8.70 16.67 -14.08
C ALA A 198 8.00 17.26 -15.31
N SER A 199 6.68 17.44 -15.25
CA SER A 199 5.88 18.07 -16.31
C SER A 199 5.91 19.59 -16.30
N TRP A 200 6.49 20.21 -15.28
CA TRP A 200 6.58 21.68 -15.19
C TRP A 200 7.55 22.24 -16.23
N SER A 201 7.11 23.26 -16.98
CA SER A 201 7.95 23.90 -18.01
C SER A 201 9.15 24.65 -17.41
N ALA A 202 8.98 25.26 -16.24
CA ALA A 202 10.04 25.96 -15.51
C ALA A 202 10.94 24.99 -14.73
N ARG A 203 11.90 24.37 -15.39
CA ARG A 203 12.81 23.37 -14.81
C ARG A 203 13.51 23.81 -13.53
N ALA A 204 13.98 25.06 -13.48
CA ALA A 204 14.62 25.61 -12.28
C ALA A 204 13.67 25.64 -11.08
N ALA A 205 12.42 26.07 -11.28
CA ALA A 205 11.40 26.07 -10.23
C ALA A 205 11.02 24.66 -9.80
N ALA A 206 10.88 23.71 -10.73
CA ALA A 206 10.61 22.31 -10.42
C ALA A 206 11.74 21.69 -9.58
N ASN A 207 12.99 21.91 -9.95
CA ASN A 207 14.15 21.42 -9.19
C ASN A 207 14.24 22.09 -7.80
N ALA A 208 13.97 23.39 -7.70
CA ALA A 208 13.93 24.09 -6.42
C ALA A 208 12.81 23.53 -5.51
N ALA A 209 11.61 23.30 -6.07
CA ALA A 209 10.50 22.70 -5.32
C ALA A 209 10.84 21.28 -4.83
N LEU A 210 11.47 20.47 -5.67
CA LEU A 210 11.92 19.12 -5.30
C LEU A 210 12.98 19.15 -4.20
N ALA A 211 13.97 20.04 -4.33
CA ALA A 211 15.01 20.22 -3.31
C ALA A 211 14.41 20.71 -1.99
N SER A 212 13.52 21.69 -2.03
CA SER A 212 12.81 22.18 -0.83
C SER A 212 12.00 21.08 -0.16
N LEU A 213 11.25 20.30 -0.93
CA LEU A 213 10.49 19.17 -0.42
C LEU A 213 11.41 18.11 0.22
N ALA A 214 12.53 17.78 -0.42
CA ALA A 214 13.50 16.85 0.12
C ALA A 214 14.12 17.34 1.44
N ILE A 215 14.46 18.62 1.54
CA ILE A 215 14.98 19.23 2.77
C ILE A 215 13.93 19.20 3.88
N LEU A 216 12.68 19.59 3.57
CA LEU A 216 11.59 19.60 4.55
C LEU A 216 11.29 18.20 5.08
N LEU A 217 11.19 17.21 4.18
CA LEU A 217 10.97 15.82 4.57
C LEU A 217 12.16 15.24 5.32
N GLY A 218 13.39 15.59 4.93
CA GLY A 218 14.61 15.21 5.64
C GLY A 218 14.66 15.78 7.05
N ALA A 219 14.34 17.05 7.22
CA ALA A 219 14.25 17.71 8.52
C ALA A 219 13.15 17.08 9.40
N ALA A 220 11.96 16.85 8.84
CA ALA A 220 10.87 16.18 9.54
C ALA A 220 11.27 14.76 9.99
N THR A 221 11.96 14.01 9.12
CA THR A 221 12.48 12.68 9.43
C THR A 221 13.53 12.74 10.54
N PHE A 222 14.45 13.71 10.49
CA PHE A 222 15.46 13.90 11.53
C PHE A 222 14.83 14.17 12.88
N VAL A 223 13.84 15.07 12.93
CA VAL A 223 13.08 15.34 14.17
C VAL A 223 12.39 14.06 14.65
N ARG A 224 11.72 13.34 13.75
CA ARG A 224 11.00 12.11 14.13
C ARG A 224 11.91 11.00 14.64
N VAL A 225 13.12 10.87 14.11
CA VAL A 225 14.11 9.87 14.60
C VAL A 225 14.45 10.10 16.05
N THR A 226 14.41 11.33 16.56
CA THR A 226 14.67 11.61 17.98
C THR A 226 13.61 11.02 18.92
N ASP A 227 12.37 10.80 18.45
CA ASP A 227 11.31 10.17 19.23
C ASP A 227 11.62 8.68 19.47
N TYR A 228 12.39 8.06 18.57
CA TYR A 228 12.81 6.66 18.69
C TYR A 228 14.10 6.47 19.55
N ALA A 229 14.65 7.54 20.13
CA ALA A 229 15.87 7.47 20.91
C ALA A 229 15.68 6.72 22.25
N SER A 230 14.45 6.68 22.79
CA SER A 230 14.10 5.88 23.95
C SER A 230 12.61 5.46 23.91
N GLU A 231 12.30 4.38 24.59
CA GLU A 231 10.92 3.89 24.69
C GLU A 231 9.99 4.95 25.34
N ALA A 232 10.47 5.62 26.38
CA ALA A 232 9.71 6.69 27.04
C ALA A 232 9.33 7.82 26.08
N ARG A 233 10.30 8.32 25.29
CA ARG A 233 10.05 9.37 24.28
C ARG A 233 9.08 8.91 23.20
N LEU A 234 9.20 7.65 22.76
CA LEU A 234 8.30 7.11 21.74
C LEU A 234 6.85 7.12 22.24
N TRP A 235 6.64 6.69 23.48
CA TRP A 235 5.29 6.69 24.08
C TRP A 235 4.79 8.11 24.40
N GLU A 236 5.63 9.02 24.87
CA GLU A 236 5.28 10.43 25.05
C GLU A 236 4.86 11.11 23.73
N ALA A 237 5.50 10.75 22.60
CA ALA A 237 5.16 11.27 21.28
C ALA A 237 3.90 10.60 20.68
N THR A 238 3.40 9.53 21.30
CA THR A 238 2.26 8.71 20.83
C THR A 238 0.96 9.09 21.54
N VAL A 239 1.05 9.51 22.79
CA VAL A 239 -0.07 9.97 23.65
C VAL A 239 -0.33 11.45 23.41
#